data_2d51a309d10027b03a843da54a65679d
#
_entry.id   2d51a309d10027b03a843da54a65679d
#
_cell.length_a   1.000
_cell.length_b   1.000
_cell.length_c   1.000
_cell.angle_alpha   90.00
_cell.angle_beta   90.00
_cell.angle_gamma   90.00
#
_symmetry.space_group_name_H-M   'P 1'
#
loop_
_entity.id
_entity.type
_entity.pdbx_description
1 polymer ?
#
loop_
_entity_poly.entity_id
_entity_poly.type
_entity_poly.pdbx_seq_one_letter_code
_entity_poly.pdbx_strand_id
1 'polypeptide(L)'
;MGITIDNKIENDNLAGFTVTTMNDDEAYKLCVKADALRLANMFQESIPKYLRSIFNKRDNVDAYYGLALSYKALRNYDKAIETLEKALSCVQDDFSIYYELGICHLLNGTPCPAIKCLIKSIQLNPENLNAQVQLALAHELVGEQELALMIYQKIIEIAPDFLKAYKHKAALLMSLDQYKDASTVFNNILKVKPTYAKALLGIGICFDKLKRSVDAMRYYKKFIEQKPESSHTPFVENRLFKLKNSRSKERRFSLVTNPMNA
;
A
#
# COMPACT_ATOMS: atom_id res chain seq x y z
N MET A 1 25.15 73.42 2.77
CA MET A 1 24.12 72.57 3.32
C MET A 1 24.25 71.17 2.68
N GLY A 2 24.96 70.28 3.36
CA GLY A 2 25.14 68.91 2.88
C GLY A 2 24.00 68.03 3.31
N ILE A 3 23.50 67.25 2.38
CA ILE A 3 22.49 66.21 2.63
C ILE A 3 23.26 64.93 2.96
N THR A 4 23.25 64.54 4.22
CA THR A 4 23.67 63.19 4.65
C THR A 4 22.47 62.26 4.42
N ILE A 5 22.52 61.47 3.36
CA ILE A 5 21.53 60.43 3.08
C ILE A 5 21.92 59.18 3.90
N ASP A 6 20.92 58.67 4.60
CA ASP A 6 20.95 57.57 5.53
C ASP A 6 21.58 56.29 4.96
N ASN A 7 22.83 55.98 5.32
CA ASN A 7 23.45 54.68 5.16
C ASN A 7 22.90 53.59 6.15
N LYS A 8 21.89 53.93 6.96
CA LYS A 8 21.37 53.04 7.97
C LYS A 8 20.29 52.05 7.45
N ILE A 9 19.58 52.45 6.36
CA ILE A 9 18.51 51.65 5.79
C ILE A 9 19.07 50.48 4.92
N GLU A 10 20.20 50.67 4.24
CA GLU A 10 20.82 49.59 3.44
C GLU A 10 21.44 48.47 4.28
N ASN A 11 22.03 48.81 5.45
CA ASN A 11 22.63 47.80 6.33
C ASN A 11 21.62 46.89 7.05
N ASP A 12 20.48 47.41 7.43
CA ASP A 12 19.43 46.61 8.07
C ASP A 12 18.74 45.64 7.08
N ASN A 13 18.62 46.01 5.79
CA ASN A 13 18.12 45.15 4.75
C ASN A 13 19.12 44.04 4.36
N LEU A 14 20.43 44.37 4.33
CA LEU A 14 21.51 43.38 4.06
C LEU A 14 21.68 42.39 5.22
N ALA A 15 21.59 42.84 6.47
CA ALA A 15 21.68 41.98 7.64
C ALA A 15 20.47 41.04 7.72
N GLY A 16 19.25 41.51 7.44
CA GLY A 16 18.03 40.70 7.35
C GLY A 16 18.12 39.66 6.24
N PHE A 17 18.61 40.05 5.05
CA PHE A 17 18.78 39.14 3.93
C PHE A 17 19.82 38.04 4.20
N THR A 18 20.96 38.39 4.78
CA THR A 18 22.03 37.43 5.11
C THR A 18 21.63 36.47 6.22
N VAL A 19 20.88 36.90 7.24
CA VAL A 19 20.37 36.04 8.31
C VAL A 19 19.31 35.06 7.77
N THR A 20 18.42 35.52 6.87
CA THR A 20 17.40 34.66 6.25
C THR A 20 18.05 33.58 5.38
N THR A 21 19.02 33.92 4.53
CA THR A 21 19.73 32.96 3.68
C THR A 21 20.56 31.95 4.47
N MET A 22 21.22 32.38 5.57
CA MET A 22 21.95 31.47 6.45
C MET A 22 21.03 30.46 7.14
N ASN A 23 19.82 30.88 7.57
CA ASN A 23 18.84 29.98 8.17
C ASN A 23 18.28 28.98 7.15
N ASP A 24 18.07 29.38 5.91
CA ASP A 24 17.58 28.52 4.83
C ASP A 24 18.62 27.44 4.48
N ASP A 25 19.89 27.79 4.38
CA ASP A 25 20.98 26.81 4.13
C ASP A 25 21.11 25.78 5.27
N GLU A 26 21.00 26.23 6.52
CA GLU A 26 21.03 25.34 7.66
C GLU A 26 19.78 24.44 7.70
N ALA A 27 18.61 24.97 7.41
CA ALA A 27 17.37 24.21 7.30
C ALA A 27 17.48 23.11 6.25
N TYR A 28 18.01 23.42 5.07
CA TYR A 28 18.23 22.44 4.01
C TYR A 28 19.22 21.34 4.44
N LYS A 29 20.38 21.72 5.00
CA LYS A 29 21.39 20.74 5.50
C LYS A 29 20.82 19.81 6.57
N LEU A 30 19.97 20.33 7.44
CA LEU A 30 19.31 19.54 8.49
C LEU A 30 18.28 18.58 7.88
N CYS A 31 17.52 19.03 6.88
CA CYS A 31 16.57 18.19 6.15
C CYS A 31 17.27 17.01 5.46
N VAL A 32 18.35 17.28 4.72
CA VAL A 32 19.16 16.24 4.06
C VAL A 32 19.73 15.23 5.07
N LYS A 33 20.22 15.69 6.23
CA LYS A 33 20.71 14.79 7.29
C LYS A 33 19.57 13.95 7.87
N ALA A 34 18.39 14.54 8.04
CA ALA A 34 17.22 13.82 8.52
C ALA A 34 16.74 12.77 7.52
N ASP A 35 16.75 13.08 6.22
CA ASP A 35 16.45 12.13 5.15
C ASP A 35 17.41 10.94 5.15
N ALA A 36 18.71 11.20 5.30
CA ALA A 36 19.70 10.12 5.41
C ALA A 36 19.42 9.19 6.59
N LEU A 37 19.07 9.74 7.76
CA LEU A 37 18.68 8.95 8.94
C LEU A 37 17.39 8.16 8.68
N ARG A 38 16.36 8.78 8.09
CA ARG A 38 15.10 8.13 7.75
C ARG A 38 15.31 6.99 6.76
N LEU A 39 16.12 7.17 5.73
CA LEU A 39 16.47 6.12 4.76
C LEU A 39 17.27 4.97 5.38
N ALA A 40 18.05 5.26 6.45
CA ALA A 40 18.72 4.26 7.27
C ALA A 40 17.78 3.58 8.30
N ASN A 41 16.47 3.86 8.27
CA ASN A 41 15.46 3.42 9.24
C ASN A 41 15.68 3.94 10.68
N MET A 42 16.49 4.98 10.87
CA MET A 42 16.75 5.63 12.15
C MET A 42 15.70 6.74 12.40
N PHE A 43 14.43 6.33 12.46
CA PHE A 43 13.30 7.27 12.47
C PHE A 43 13.29 8.17 13.69
N GLN A 44 13.61 7.64 14.88
CA GLN A 44 13.64 8.42 16.11
C GLN A 44 14.70 9.52 16.08
N GLU A 45 15.84 9.27 15.43
CA GLU A 45 16.95 10.22 15.30
C GLU A 45 16.71 11.25 14.19
N SER A 46 15.92 10.89 13.16
CA SER A 46 15.56 11.82 12.08
C SER A 46 14.60 12.93 12.55
N ILE A 47 13.67 12.62 13.46
CA ILE A 47 12.65 13.54 13.96
C ILE A 47 13.22 14.87 14.47
N PRO A 48 14.20 14.91 15.43
CA PRO A 48 14.72 16.18 15.94
C PRO A 48 15.44 17.00 14.86
N LYS A 49 15.98 16.35 13.82
CA LYS A 49 16.62 17.06 12.69
C LYS A 49 15.58 17.75 11.80
N TYR A 50 14.48 17.05 11.48
CA TYR A 50 13.36 17.67 10.75
C TYR A 50 12.75 18.82 11.54
N LEU A 51 12.48 18.63 12.83
CA LEU A 51 11.93 19.69 13.68
C LEU A 51 12.82 20.92 13.71
N ARG A 52 14.14 20.75 13.77
CA ARG A 52 15.08 21.87 13.72
C ARG A 52 15.13 22.52 12.33
N SER A 53 15.02 21.74 11.26
CA SER A 53 14.87 22.26 9.89
C SER A 53 13.63 23.14 9.75
N ILE A 54 12.48 22.67 10.24
CA ILE A 54 11.21 23.41 10.26
C ILE A 54 11.30 24.67 11.14
N PHE A 55 12.02 24.60 12.26
CA PHE A 55 12.24 25.77 13.11
C PHE A 55 13.01 26.87 12.37
N ASN A 56 14.03 26.49 11.60
CA ASN A 56 14.83 27.43 10.82
C ASN A 56 14.09 27.96 9.58
N LYS A 57 13.23 27.11 8.96
CA LYS A 57 12.41 27.47 7.79
C LYS A 57 11.03 26.88 7.94
N ARG A 58 10.05 27.72 8.33
CA ARG A 58 8.70 27.29 8.70
C ARG A 58 7.86 26.76 7.54
N ASP A 59 8.21 27.11 6.32
CA ASP A 59 7.55 26.69 5.07
C ASP A 59 8.32 25.55 4.36
N ASN A 60 9.23 24.87 5.06
CA ASN A 60 9.98 23.75 4.50
C ASN A 60 9.08 22.50 4.37
N VAL A 61 8.39 22.38 3.24
CA VAL A 61 7.47 21.28 2.92
C VAL A 61 8.17 19.93 2.96
N ASP A 62 9.40 19.83 2.44
CA ASP A 62 10.17 18.58 2.44
C ASP A 62 10.46 18.08 3.85
N ALA A 63 10.77 19.01 4.77
CA ALA A 63 11.00 18.66 6.16
C ALA A 63 9.72 18.19 6.87
N TYR A 64 8.58 18.81 6.61
CA TYR A 64 7.29 18.32 7.11
C TYR A 64 6.96 16.95 6.53
N TYR A 65 7.13 16.76 5.23
CA TYR A 65 6.86 15.47 4.57
C TYR A 65 7.74 14.35 5.15
N GLY A 66 9.05 14.56 5.24
CA GLY A 66 9.99 13.61 5.83
C GLY A 66 9.72 13.29 7.30
N LEU A 67 9.33 14.32 8.10
CA LEU A 67 8.91 14.17 9.49
C LEU A 67 7.67 13.29 9.61
N ALA A 68 6.67 13.53 8.78
CA ALA A 68 5.45 12.74 8.76
C ALA A 68 5.71 11.27 8.40
N LEU A 69 6.58 11.02 7.40
CA LEU A 69 6.97 9.65 7.05
C LEU A 69 7.71 8.95 8.22
N SER A 70 8.51 9.68 8.99
CA SER A 70 9.18 9.15 10.18
C SER A 70 8.15 8.80 11.28
N TYR A 71 7.18 9.66 11.54
CA TYR A 71 6.08 9.36 12.47
C TYR A 71 5.23 8.17 11.98
N LYS A 72 4.91 8.10 10.69
CA LYS A 72 4.19 6.96 10.11
C LYS A 72 4.94 5.64 10.32
N ALA A 73 6.26 5.62 10.10
CA ALA A 73 7.10 4.44 10.31
C ALA A 73 7.11 3.99 11.79
N LEU A 74 7.05 4.93 12.72
CA LEU A 74 6.92 4.68 14.16
C LEU A 74 5.47 4.39 14.59
N ARG A 75 4.53 4.26 13.66
CA ARG A 75 3.09 4.05 13.88
C ARG A 75 2.39 5.17 14.68
N ASN A 76 2.98 6.34 14.71
CA ASN A 76 2.35 7.52 15.31
C ASN A 76 1.55 8.27 14.24
N TYR A 77 0.41 7.69 13.87
CA TYR A 77 -0.38 8.15 12.74
C TYR A 77 -1.01 9.52 12.97
N ASP A 78 -1.41 9.83 14.21
CA ASP A 78 -1.97 11.14 14.55
C ASP A 78 -0.97 12.26 14.31
N LYS A 79 0.29 12.09 14.77
CA LYS A 79 1.35 13.08 14.51
C LYS A 79 1.73 13.14 13.02
N ALA A 80 1.66 12.02 12.32
CA ALA A 80 1.91 12.00 10.87
C ALA A 80 0.84 12.82 10.13
N ILE A 81 -0.43 12.64 10.46
CA ILE A 81 -1.57 13.39 9.89
C ILE A 81 -1.41 14.88 10.17
N GLU A 82 -1.25 15.28 11.45
CA GLU A 82 -1.05 16.67 11.83
C GLU A 82 0.12 17.33 11.09
N THR A 83 1.21 16.59 10.92
CA THR A 83 2.41 17.09 10.23
C THR A 83 2.16 17.28 8.73
N LEU A 84 1.43 16.35 8.07
CA LEU A 84 1.07 16.46 6.66
C LEU A 84 0.06 17.60 6.41
N GLU A 85 -0.87 17.82 7.34
CA GLU A 85 -1.80 18.97 7.27
C GLU A 85 -1.04 20.29 7.34
N LYS A 86 -0.01 20.38 8.20
CA LYS A 86 0.89 21.55 8.23
C LYS A 86 1.67 21.70 6.93
N ALA A 87 2.13 20.60 6.32
CA ALA A 87 2.76 20.68 4.99
C ALA A 87 1.82 21.26 3.95
N LEU A 88 0.53 20.85 3.94
CA LEU A 88 -0.48 21.40 3.02
C LEU A 88 -0.80 22.88 3.28
N SER A 89 -0.55 23.39 4.48
CA SER A 89 -0.69 24.84 4.74
C SER A 89 0.43 25.66 4.10
N CYS A 90 1.56 25.03 3.76
CA CYS A 90 2.72 25.66 3.11
C CYS A 90 2.70 25.52 1.59
N VAL A 91 2.03 24.49 1.04
CA VAL A 91 1.94 24.22 -0.39
C VAL A 91 0.51 23.85 -0.78
N GLN A 92 0.04 24.42 -1.91
CA GLN A 92 -1.27 24.03 -2.44
C GLN A 92 -1.12 22.82 -3.38
N ASP A 93 -2.06 21.87 -3.27
CA ASP A 93 -2.29 20.83 -4.27
C ASP A 93 -1.09 19.91 -4.57
N ASP A 94 -0.42 19.39 -3.53
CA ASP A 94 0.56 18.32 -3.68
C ASP A 94 -0.10 16.94 -3.57
N PHE A 95 -0.07 16.16 -4.66
CA PHE A 95 -0.68 14.83 -4.73
C PHE A 95 0.00 13.83 -3.78
N SER A 96 1.31 13.97 -3.51
CA SER A 96 2.06 13.06 -2.65
C SER A 96 1.67 13.24 -1.19
N ILE A 97 1.44 14.47 -0.77
CA ILE A 97 0.99 14.77 0.60
C ILE A 97 -0.42 14.24 0.80
N TYR A 98 -1.35 14.48 -0.14
CA TYR A 98 -2.70 13.91 -0.07
C TYR A 98 -2.70 12.38 -0.09
N TYR A 99 -1.82 11.76 -0.86
CA TYR A 99 -1.65 10.30 -0.88
C TYR A 99 -1.21 9.77 0.50
N GLU A 100 -0.19 10.38 1.09
CA GLU A 100 0.32 9.97 2.40
C GLU A 100 -0.69 10.24 3.54
N LEU A 101 -1.45 11.34 3.47
CA LEU A 101 -2.58 11.59 4.38
C LEU A 101 -3.62 10.48 4.28
N GLY A 102 -4.00 10.10 3.06
CA GLY A 102 -4.91 8.98 2.84
C GLY A 102 -4.42 7.69 3.46
N ILE A 103 -3.13 7.36 3.29
CA ILE A 103 -2.51 6.18 3.91
C ILE A 103 -2.50 6.30 5.44
N CYS A 104 -2.12 7.44 6.00
CA CYS A 104 -2.09 7.64 7.44
C CYS A 104 -3.50 7.48 8.05
N HIS A 105 -4.53 8.01 7.41
CA HIS A 105 -5.91 7.82 7.82
C HIS A 105 -6.37 6.36 7.77
N LEU A 106 -5.98 5.60 6.71
CA LEU A 106 -6.27 4.16 6.64
C LEU A 106 -5.60 3.39 7.78
N LEU A 107 -4.34 3.69 8.04
CA LEU A 107 -3.58 3.04 9.12
C LEU A 107 -4.07 3.43 10.50
N ASN A 108 -4.66 4.61 10.63
CA ASN A 108 -5.29 5.11 11.86
C ASN A 108 -6.74 4.64 12.05
N GLY A 109 -7.26 3.83 11.11
CA GLY A 109 -8.62 3.29 11.18
C GLY A 109 -9.73 4.31 10.88
N THR A 110 -9.42 5.38 10.15
CA THR A 110 -10.36 6.42 9.74
C THR A 110 -10.54 6.45 8.22
N PRO A 111 -11.30 5.49 7.63
CA PRO A 111 -11.38 5.34 6.18
C PRO A 111 -12.12 6.48 5.46
N CYS A 112 -13.10 7.12 6.09
CA CYS A 112 -13.84 8.22 5.45
C CYS A 112 -12.97 9.45 5.14
N PRO A 113 -12.13 9.99 6.05
CA PRO A 113 -11.13 10.98 5.70
C PRO A 113 -10.12 10.49 4.65
N ALA A 114 -9.70 9.21 4.73
CA ALA A 114 -8.79 8.64 3.75
C ALA A 114 -9.33 8.72 2.32
N ILE A 115 -10.63 8.39 2.12
CA ILE A 115 -11.29 8.48 0.81
C ILE A 115 -11.17 9.89 0.24
N LYS A 116 -11.45 10.92 1.05
CA LYS A 116 -11.38 12.32 0.59
C LYS A 116 -9.96 12.70 0.14
N CYS A 117 -8.96 12.35 0.94
CA CYS A 117 -7.56 12.62 0.63
C CYS A 117 -7.11 11.87 -0.64
N LEU A 118 -7.46 10.58 -0.77
CA LEU A 118 -7.08 9.77 -1.92
C LEU A 118 -7.76 10.23 -3.21
N ILE A 119 -9.03 10.66 -3.16
CA ILE A 119 -9.71 11.28 -4.30
C ILE A 119 -8.97 12.54 -4.74
N LYS A 120 -8.60 13.43 -3.80
CA LYS A 120 -7.84 14.65 -4.14
C LYS A 120 -6.47 14.32 -4.74
N SER A 121 -5.76 13.32 -4.18
CA SER A 121 -4.50 12.83 -4.75
C SER A 121 -4.66 12.34 -6.19
N ILE A 122 -5.71 11.57 -6.48
CA ILE A 122 -5.99 11.03 -7.82
C ILE A 122 -6.41 12.14 -8.79
N GLN A 123 -7.15 13.14 -8.32
CA GLN A 123 -7.49 14.32 -9.15
C GLN A 123 -6.25 15.08 -9.60
N LEU A 124 -5.26 15.20 -8.72
CA LEU A 124 -3.98 15.87 -9.01
C LEU A 124 -3.03 15.02 -9.85
N ASN A 125 -3.04 13.70 -9.65
CA ASN A 125 -2.25 12.74 -10.41
C ASN A 125 -3.06 11.48 -10.73
N PRO A 126 -3.82 11.48 -11.83
CA PRO A 126 -4.65 10.33 -12.22
C PRO A 126 -3.87 9.06 -12.56
N GLU A 127 -2.59 9.14 -12.88
CA GLU A 127 -1.75 8.00 -13.23
C GLU A 127 -1.22 7.26 -11.99
N ASN A 128 -1.43 7.78 -10.79
CA ASN A 128 -1.00 7.11 -9.56
C ASN A 128 -1.89 5.91 -9.23
N LEU A 129 -1.59 4.77 -9.86
CA LEU A 129 -2.31 3.51 -9.63
C LEU A 129 -2.25 3.05 -8.16
N ASN A 130 -1.20 3.42 -7.42
CA ASN A 130 -1.14 3.12 -5.99
C ASN A 130 -2.20 3.89 -5.19
N ALA A 131 -2.45 5.14 -5.52
CA ALA A 131 -3.51 5.92 -4.88
C ALA A 131 -4.90 5.31 -5.19
N GLN A 132 -5.13 4.88 -6.42
CA GLN A 132 -6.38 4.21 -6.80
C GLN A 132 -6.57 2.88 -6.04
N VAL A 133 -5.50 2.09 -5.83
CA VAL A 133 -5.58 0.87 -5.00
C VAL A 133 -5.89 1.20 -3.55
N GLN A 134 -5.28 2.24 -2.98
CA GLN A 134 -5.58 2.66 -1.61
C GLN A 134 -7.01 3.18 -1.48
N LEU A 135 -7.53 3.87 -2.50
CA LEU A 135 -8.94 4.27 -2.55
C LEU A 135 -9.88 3.06 -2.54
N ALA A 136 -9.59 2.04 -3.34
CA ALA A 136 -10.37 0.81 -3.33
C ALA A 136 -10.33 0.12 -1.95
N LEU A 137 -9.16 0.04 -1.31
CA LEU A 137 -9.03 -0.47 0.06
C LEU A 137 -9.85 0.34 1.08
N ALA A 138 -9.88 1.67 0.93
CA ALA A 138 -10.69 2.53 1.77
C ALA A 138 -12.19 2.22 1.61
N HIS A 139 -12.66 1.99 0.37
CA HIS A 139 -14.04 1.56 0.09
C HIS A 139 -14.35 0.17 0.65
N GLU A 140 -13.39 -0.78 0.61
CA GLU A 140 -13.56 -2.08 1.29
C GLU A 140 -13.81 -1.90 2.79
N LEU A 141 -13.04 -1.01 3.45
CA LEU A 141 -13.14 -0.77 4.90
C LEU A 141 -14.45 -0.11 5.33
N VAL A 142 -15.11 0.66 4.46
CA VAL A 142 -16.43 1.23 4.71
C VAL A 142 -17.58 0.32 4.25
N GLY A 143 -17.26 -0.87 3.72
CA GLY A 143 -18.25 -1.86 3.29
C GLY A 143 -18.77 -1.67 1.85
N GLU A 144 -18.17 -0.78 1.06
CA GLU A 144 -18.52 -0.52 -0.34
C GLU A 144 -17.73 -1.45 -1.29
N GLN A 145 -17.92 -2.76 -1.10
CA GLN A 145 -17.13 -3.81 -1.73
C GLN A 145 -17.27 -3.85 -3.26
N GLU A 146 -18.46 -3.56 -3.78
CA GLU A 146 -18.73 -3.52 -5.22
C GLU A 146 -17.94 -2.39 -5.89
N LEU A 147 -17.91 -1.21 -5.25
CA LEU A 147 -17.14 -0.08 -5.74
C LEU A 147 -15.64 -0.37 -5.73
N ALA A 148 -15.14 -1.02 -4.67
CA ALA A 148 -13.75 -1.47 -4.61
C ALA A 148 -13.40 -2.44 -5.75
N LEU A 149 -14.26 -3.43 -6.02
CA LEU A 149 -14.08 -4.36 -7.14
C LEU A 149 -14.06 -3.67 -8.50
N MET A 150 -14.93 -2.66 -8.69
CA MET A 150 -14.95 -1.85 -9.91
C MET A 150 -13.64 -1.06 -10.09
N ILE A 151 -13.15 -0.43 -9.02
CA ILE A 151 -11.87 0.32 -9.07
C ILE A 151 -10.71 -0.62 -9.41
N TYR A 152 -10.61 -1.79 -8.76
CA TYR A 152 -9.56 -2.77 -9.10
C TYR A 152 -9.67 -3.25 -10.54
N GLN A 153 -10.88 -3.48 -11.04
CA GLN A 153 -11.10 -3.89 -12.42
C GLN A 153 -10.61 -2.80 -13.40
N LYS A 154 -10.96 -1.54 -13.15
CA LYS A 154 -10.51 -0.41 -13.97
C LYS A 154 -8.97 -0.28 -14.00
N ILE A 155 -8.32 -0.46 -12.84
CA ILE A 155 -6.85 -0.47 -12.78
C ILE A 155 -6.26 -1.59 -13.65
N ILE A 156 -6.85 -2.79 -13.59
CA ILE A 156 -6.41 -3.95 -14.38
C ILE A 156 -6.57 -3.71 -15.89
N GLU A 157 -7.61 -3.00 -16.31
CA GLU A 157 -7.84 -2.65 -17.72
C GLU A 157 -6.83 -1.63 -18.23
N ILE A 158 -6.47 -0.66 -17.42
CA ILE A 158 -5.48 0.39 -17.75
C ILE A 158 -4.06 -0.16 -17.71
N ALA A 159 -3.74 -0.99 -16.73
CA ALA A 159 -2.40 -1.54 -16.47
C ALA A 159 -2.48 -3.06 -16.19
N PRO A 160 -2.54 -3.89 -17.25
CA PRO A 160 -2.70 -5.35 -17.12
C PRO A 160 -1.55 -6.08 -16.42
N ASP A 161 -0.40 -5.44 -16.27
CA ASP A 161 0.79 -5.95 -15.57
C ASP A 161 0.87 -5.51 -14.10
N PHE A 162 -0.03 -4.64 -13.65
CA PHE A 162 -0.04 -4.12 -12.28
C PHE A 162 -0.61 -5.14 -11.29
N LEU A 163 0.21 -6.14 -10.94
CA LEU A 163 -0.16 -7.30 -10.11
C LEU A 163 -0.79 -6.93 -8.75
N LYS A 164 -0.54 -5.72 -8.24
CA LYS A 164 -1.09 -5.28 -6.96
C LYS A 164 -2.63 -5.23 -7.00
N ALA A 165 -3.22 -4.72 -8.07
CA ALA A 165 -4.68 -4.65 -8.24
C ALA A 165 -5.30 -6.06 -8.30
N TYR A 166 -4.72 -6.97 -9.07
CA TYR A 166 -5.20 -8.37 -9.10
C TYR A 166 -5.17 -9.03 -7.72
N LYS A 167 -4.09 -8.83 -6.95
CA LYS A 167 -3.96 -9.43 -5.61
C LYS A 167 -5.07 -8.95 -4.67
N HIS A 168 -5.32 -7.65 -4.62
CA HIS A 168 -6.38 -7.09 -3.78
C HIS A 168 -7.75 -7.53 -4.26
N LYS A 169 -8.03 -7.47 -5.58
CA LYS A 169 -9.28 -7.97 -6.15
C LYS A 169 -9.55 -9.43 -5.80
N ALA A 170 -8.54 -10.29 -5.96
CA ALA A 170 -8.68 -11.71 -5.64
C ALA A 170 -8.92 -11.94 -4.14
N ALA A 171 -8.23 -11.19 -3.28
CA ALA A 171 -8.42 -11.27 -1.83
C ALA A 171 -9.83 -10.85 -1.42
N LEU A 172 -10.34 -9.75 -1.98
CA LEU A 172 -11.70 -9.29 -1.72
C LEU A 172 -12.74 -10.31 -2.21
N LEU A 173 -12.59 -10.84 -3.43
CA LEU A 173 -13.49 -11.88 -3.94
C LEU A 173 -13.50 -13.15 -3.07
N MET A 174 -12.33 -13.53 -2.52
CA MET A 174 -12.24 -14.65 -1.59
C MET A 174 -12.93 -14.36 -0.25
N SER A 175 -12.86 -13.13 0.25
CA SER A 175 -13.55 -12.74 1.49
C SER A 175 -15.07 -12.69 1.33
N LEU A 176 -15.54 -12.50 0.09
CA LEU A 176 -16.94 -12.54 -0.30
C LEU A 176 -17.45 -13.94 -0.72
N ASP A 177 -16.64 -14.99 -0.49
CA ASP A 177 -16.90 -16.37 -0.91
C ASP A 177 -17.10 -16.54 -2.43
N GLN A 178 -16.75 -15.54 -3.25
CA GLN A 178 -16.81 -15.58 -4.71
C GLN A 178 -15.60 -16.32 -5.31
N TYR A 179 -15.42 -17.58 -4.90
CA TYR A 179 -14.23 -18.38 -5.23
C TYR A 179 -14.06 -18.65 -6.72
N LYS A 180 -15.16 -18.71 -7.50
CA LYS A 180 -15.07 -18.89 -8.96
C LYS A 180 -14.40 -17.70 -9.61
N ASP A 181 -14.82 -16.48 -9.25
CA ASP A 181 -14.27 -15.24 -9.82
C ASP A 181 -12.86 -14.98 -9.30
N ALA A 182 -12.60 -15.24 -8.01
CA ALA A 182 -11.25 -15.19 -7.45
C ALA A 182 -10.28 -16.11 -8.21
N SER A 183 -10.69 -17.35 -8.53
CA SER A 183 -9.85 -18.27 -9.31
C SER A 183 -9.54 -17.74 -10.71
N THR A 184 -10.48 -17.05 -11.35
CA THR A 184 -10.28 -16.39 -12.65
C THR A 184 -9.25 -15.27 -12.54
N VAL A 185 -9.35 -14.43 -11.51
CA VAL A 185 -8.38 -13.35 -11.25
C VAL A 185 -6.98 -13.91 -11.01
N PHE A 186 -6.83 -14.98 -10.21
CA PHE A 186 -5.53 -15.64 -10.01
C PHE A 186 -4.98 -16.26 -11.31
N ASN A 187 -5.83 -16.83 -12.17
CA ASN A 187 -5.40 -17.30 -13.47
C ASN A 187 -4.87 -16.16 -14.37
N ASN A 188 -5.47 -14.97 -14.30
CA ASN A 188 -4.95 -13.81 -15.01
C ASN A 188 -3.57 -13.37 -14.46
N ILE A 189 -3.34 -13.47 -13.13
CA ILE A 189 -2.00 -13.28 -12.56
C ILE A 189 -0.99 -14.27 -13.20
N LEU A 190 -1.37 -15.54 -13.39
CA LEU A 190 -0.49 -16.54 -13.98
C LEU A 190 -0.22 -16.31 -15.46
N LYS A 191 -1.11 -15.61 -16.20
CA LYS A 191 -0.83 -15.17 -17.58
C LYS A 191 0.25 -14.10 -17.61
N VAL A 192 0.24 -13.16 -16.66
CA VAL A 192 1.25 -12.10 -16.54
C VAL A 192 2.55 -12.64 -15.93
N LYS A 193 2.45 -13.48 -14.90
CA LYS A 193 3.58 -14.06 -14.18
C LYS A 193 3.37 -15.56 -13.91
N PRO A 194 3.77 -16.44 -14.85
CA PRO A 194 3.51 -17.89 -14.77
C PRO A 194 4.09 -18.58 -13.52
N THR A 195 5.17 -18.02 -12.96
CA THR A 195 5.87 -18.56 -11.78
C THR A 195 5.37 -17.95 -10.46
N TYR A 196 4.20 -17.29 -10.44
CA TYR A 196 3.70 -16.64 -9.23
C TYR A 196 3.04 -17.68 -8.30
N ALA A 197 3.82 -18.32 -7.43
CA ALA A 197 3.38 -19.40 -6.57
C ALA A 197 2.16 -19.05 -5.70
N LYS A 198 2.04 -17.79 -5.22
CA LYS A 198 0.87 -17.35 -4.43
C LYS A 198 -0.44 -17.44 -5.23
N ALA A 199 -0.41 -17.27 -6.55
CA ALA A 199 -1.60 -17.45 -7.38
C ALA A 199 -1.97 -18.93 -7.49
N LEU A 200 -0.99 -19.83 -7.65
CA LEU A 200 -1.26 -21.29 -7.64
C LEU A 200 -1.90 -21.73 -6.33
N LEU A 201 -1.39 -21.23 -5.19
CA LEU A 201 -1.98 -21.49 -3.88
C LEU A 201 -3.42 -20.95 -3.80
N GLY A 202 -3.63 -19.71 -4.24
CA GLY A 202 -4.95 -19.06 -4.26
C GLY A 202 -5.97 -19.86 -5.08
N ILE A 203 -5.58 -20.31 -6.29
CA ILE A 203 -6.45 -21.15 -7.14
C ILE A 203 -6.76 -22.48 -6.44
N GLY A 204 -5.74 -23.11 -5.84
CA GLY A 204 -5.92 -24.34 -5.08
C GLY A 204 -6.94 -24.19 -3.95
N ILE A 205 -6.85 -23.11 -3.19
CA ILE A 205 -7.82 -22.77 -2.13
C ILE A 205 -9.21 -22.53 -2.71
N CYS A 206 -9.33 -21.77 -3.80
CA CYS A 206 -10.62 -21.52 -4.44
C CYS A 206 -11.30 -22.81 -4.88
N PHE A 207 -10.61 -23.71 -5.56
CA PHE A 207 -11.16 -25.00 -5.98
C PHE A 207 -11.51 -25.91 -4.80
N ASP A 208 -10.73 -25.86 -3.72
CA ASP A 208 -11.01 -26.60 -2.51
C ASP A 208 -12.32 -26.12 -1.86
N LYS A 209 -12.51 -24.82 -1.75
CA LYS A 209 -13.77 -24.22 -1.25
C LYS A 209 -14.96 -24.55 -2.15
N LEU A 210 -14.75 -24.61 -3.46
CA LEU A 210 -15.75 -25.04 -4.44
C LEU A 210 -16.00 -26.57 -4.47
N LYS A 211 -15.38 -27.34 -3.56
CA LYS A 211 -15.46 -28.82 -3.50
C LYS A 211 -14.92 -29.53 -4.75
N ARG A 212 -14.14 -28.84 -5.56
CA ARG A 212 -13.47 -29.39 -6.75
C ARG A 212 -12.13 -30.01 -6.37
N SER A 213 -12.17 -31.09 -5.62
CA SER A 213 -10.99 -31.71 -5.00
C SER A 213 -9.86 -32.07 -5.97
N VAL A 214 -10.21 -32.50 -7.21
CA VAL A 214 -9.21 -32.87 -8.24
C VAL A 214 -8.41 -31.66 -8.70
N ASP A 215 -9.11 -30.57 -8.99
CA ASP A 215 -8.50 -29.33 -9.43
C ASP A 215 -7.68 -28.71 -8.29
N ALA A 216 -8.20 -28.68 -7.08
CA ALA A 216 -7.50 -28.21 -5.90
C ALA A 216 -6.15 -28.96 -5.71
N MET A 217 -6.17 -30.30 -5.75
CA MET A 217 -4.97 -31.10 -5.63
C MET A 217 -3.94 -30.84 -6.72
N ARG A 218 -4.40 -30.60 -7.98
CA ARG A 218 -3.51 -30.26 -9.09
C ARG A 218 -2.76 -28.94 -8.84
N TYR A 219 -3.44 -27.90 -8.38
CA TYR A 219 -2.83 -26.61 -8.12
C TYR A 219 -1.96 -26.60 -6.86
N TYR A 220 -2.36 -27.31 -5.81
CA TYR A 220 -1.55 -27.49 -4.61
C TYR A 220 -0.22 -28.19 -4.91
N LYS A 221 -0.22 -29.23 -5.76
CA LYS A 221 1.03 -29.89 -6.21
C LYS A 221 1.93 -28.91 -6.95
N LYS A 222 1.39 -28.16 -7.92
CA LYS A 222 2.15 -27.14 -8.68
C LYS A 222 2.75 -26.07 -7.74
N PHE A 223 2.03 -25.70 -6.68
CA PHE A 223 2.55 -24.78 -5.67
C PHE A 223 3.78 -25.37 -4.95
N ILE A 224 3.69 -26.61 -4.47
CA ILE A 224 4.81 -27.27 -3.77
C ILE A 224 6.02 -27.44 -4.70
N GLU A 225 5.79 -27.82 -5.97
CA GLU A 225 6.86 -27.95 -6.98
C GLU A 225 7.61 -26.62 -7.20
N GLN A 226 6.91 -25.49 -7.17
CA GLN A 226 7.52 -24.17 -7.34
C GLN A 226 8.13 -23.59 -6.06
N LYS A 227 7.62 -23.93 -4.89
CA LYS A 227 8.02 -23.39 -3.59
C LYS A 227 8.00 -24.45 -2.49
N PRO A 228 8.89 -25.45 -2.55
CA PRO A 228 8.91 -26.55 -1.57
C PRO A 228 9.18 -26.07 -0.14
N GLU A 229 9.99 -25.03 0.02
CA GLU A 229 10.37 -24.47 1.34
C GLU A 229 9.50 -23.29 1.79
N SER A 230 8.31 -23.15 1.23
CA SER A 230 7.39 -22.09 1.65
C SER A 230 6.82 -22.38 3.05
N SER A 231 6.62 -21.33 3.86
CA SER A 231 5.88 -21.45 5.13
C SER A 231 4.46 -22.01 4.98
N HIS A 232 3.92 -21.99 3.75
CA HIS A 232 2.60 -22.54 3.44
C HIS A 232 2.63 -24.01 3.03
N THR A 233 3.81 -24.59 2.76
CA THR A 233 3.96 -25.97 2.28
C THR A 233 3.38 -27.00 3.27
N PRO A 234 3.64 -26.93 4.59
CA PRO A 234 3.05 -27.87 5.54
C PRO A 234 1.52 -27.87 5.55
N PHE A 235 0.92 -26.68 5.42
CA PHE A 235 -0.55 -26.54 5.29
C PHE A 235 -1.05 -27.24 4.03
N VAL A 236 -0.38 -27.02 2.89
CA VAL A 236 -0.80 -27.57 1.59
C VAL A 236 -0.65 -29.08 1.57
N GLU A 237 0.43 -29.63 2.13
CA GLU A 237 0.65 -31.10 2.25
C GLU A 237 -0.43 -31.77 3.10
N ASN A 238 -0.73 -31.19 4.26
CA ASN A 238 -1.81 -31.70 5.11
C ASN A 238 -3.17 -31.66 4.36
N ARG A 239 -3.42 -30.58 3.61
CA ARG A 239 -4.66 -30.48 2.84
C ARG A 239 -4.73 -31.50 1.71
N LEU A 240 -3.62 -31.71 0.99
CA LEU A 240 -3.51 -32.77 -0.02
C LEU A 240 -3.78 -34.16 0.55
N PHE A 241 -3.23 -34.47 1.72
CA PHE A 241 -3.48 -35.73 2.40
C PHE A 241 -4.98 -35.93 2.73
N LYS A 242 -5.62 -34.89 3.29
CA LYS A 242 -7.07 -34.94 3.60
C LYS A 242 -7.91 -35.14 2.35
N LEU A 243 -7.63 -34.42 1.26
CA LEU A 243 -8.36 -34.52 0.00
C LEU A 243 -8.21 -35.92 -0.65
N LYS A 244 -7.01 -36.51 -0.60
CA LYS A 244 -6.79 -37.89 -1.07
C LYS A 244 -7.61 -38.91 -0.28
N ASN A 245 -7.63 -38.81 1.05
CA ASN A 245 -8.34 -39.74 1.91
C ASN A 245 -9.87 -39.64 1.77
N SER A 246 -10.42 -38.42 1.67
CA SER A 246 -11.85 -38.23 1.42
C SER A 246 -12.28 -38.87 0.11
N ARG A 247 -11.52 -38.66 -0.95
CA ARG A 247 -11.81 -39.23 -2.27
C ARG A 247 -11.69 -40.76 -2.30
N SER A 248 -10.76 -41.32 -1.54
CA SER A 248 -10.61 -42.81 -1.40
C SER A 248 -11.82 -43.39 -0.69
N LYS A 249 -12.37 -42.70 0.33
CA LYS A 249 -13.60 -43.14 1.01
C LYS A 249 -14.83 -43.06 0.10
N GLU A 250 -15.00 -41.98 -0.65
CA GLU A 250 -16.10 -41.81 -1.61
C GLU A 250 -16.08 -42.91 -2.69
N ARG A 251 -14.90 -43.23 -3.25
CA ARG A 251 -14.77 -44.32 -4.21
C ARG A 251 -15.12 -45.68 -3.62
N ARG A 252 -14.69 -45.99 -2.39
CA ARG A 252 -15.03 -47.22 -1.72
C ARG A 252 -16.52 -47.34 -1.46
N PHE A 253 -17.17 -46.25 -1.07
CA PHE A 253 -18.62 -46.18 -0.82
C PHE A 253 -19.39 -46.38 -2.12
N SER A 254 -19.00 -45.74 -3.23
CA SER A 254 -19.66 -45.91 -4.54
C SER A 254 -19.54 -47.34 -5.11
N LEU A 255 -18.43 -48.03 -4.85
CA LEU A 255 -18.26 -49.45 -5.25
C LEU A 255 -19.16 -50.41 -4.42
N VAL A 256 -19.41 -50.08 -3.17
CA VAL A 256 -20.26 -50.90 -2.29
C VAL A 256 -21.74 -50.69 -2.59
N THR A 257 -22.14 -49.47 -2.99
CA THR A 257 -23.55 -49.12 -3.27
C THR A 257 -23.99 -49.39 -4.71
N ASN A 258 -23.05 -49.62 -5.63
CA ASN A 258 -23.35 -49.92 -7.05
C ASN A 258 -22.47 -51.06 -7.59
N PRO A 259 -22.73 -52.33 -7.19
CA PRO A 259 -21.89 -53.48 -7.57
C PRO A 259 -22.03 -53.90 -9.05
N MET A 260 -22.89 -53.28 -9.85
CA MET A 260 -23.13 -53.63 -11.26
C MET A 260 -22.12 -53.01 -12.26
N ASN A 261 -21.13 -52.24 -11.82
CA ASN A 261 -20.14 -51.61 -12.67
C ASN A 261 -18.68 -52.01 -12.32
N ALA A 262 -18.49 -53.21 -11.85
CA ALA A 262 -17.15 -53.82 -11.60
C ALA A 262 -16.85 -54.90 -12.64
#